data_2099c3563302efdd599fa6d4b76ad04c
#
_entry.id   2099c3563302efdd599fa6d4b76ad04c
#
_cell.length_a   1.000
_cell.length_b   1.000
_cell.length_c   1.000
_cell.angle_alpha   90.00
_cell.angle_beta   90.00
_cell.angle_gamma   90.00
#
_symmetry.space_group_name_H-M   'P 1'
#
loop_
_entity.id
_entity.type
_entity.pdbx_description
1 polymer ?
#
loop_
_entity_poly.entity_id
_entity_poly.type
_entity_poly.pdbx_seq_one_letter_code
_entity_poly.pdbx_strand_id
1 'polypeptide(L)'
;MGTPILVTGAAGRVGATGRTVTELLLKQAKAVRAMVRKEDERAQLLRDMGAEVVVGNLLDLDSMHRAIAGCETMYFGMSVSEDYLAATVNVGAVAKHHGVQAFVNMSQMTLSQMSITETTPSPQHKLHWLAEQVLNWSGLPVVHVRPQCYSKASS
;
A
#
# COMPACT_ATOMS: atom_id res chain seq x y z
N MET A 1 -22.06 -8.47 3.76
CA MET A 1 -20.80 -7.73 3.88
C MET A 1 -20.29 -7.43 2.49
N GLY A 2 -19.75 -6.25 2.28
CA GLY A 2 -19.21 -5.85 0.99
C GLY A 2 -17.94 -6.61 0.59
N THR A 3 -17.41 -6.30 -0.58
CA THR A 3 -16.14 -6.83 -1.04
C THR A 3 -15.02 -6.43 -0.08
N PRO A 4 -14.02 -7.29 0.14
CA PRO A 4 -12.94 -6.96 1.04
C PRO A 4 -12.06 -5.84 0.48
N ILE A 5 -11.52 -5.04 1.37
CA ILE A 5 -10.50 -4.03 1.05
C ILE A 5 -9.15 -4.70 1.22
N LEU A 6 -8.35 -4.73 0.16
CA LEU A 6 -6.99 -5.27 0.25
C LEU A 6 -6.07 -4.24 0.91
N VAL A 7 -5.37 -4.65 1.95
CA VAL A 7 -4.37 -3.81 2.63
C VAL A 7 -3.02 -4.51 2.53
N THR A 8 -2.05 -3.87 1.89
CA THR A 8 -0.67 -4.33 1.88
C THR A 8 0.11 -3.67 3.01
N GLY A 9 1.22 -4.27 3.44
CA GLY A 9 2.04 -3.70 4.51
C GLY A 9 1.40 -3.78 5.90
N ALA A 10 0.35 -4.58 6.06
CA ALA A 10 -0.37 -4.68 7.32
C ALA A 10 0.46 -5.28 8.47
N ALA A 11 1.47 -6.06 8.15
CA ALA A 11 2.38 -6.68 9.11
C ALA A 11 3.71 -5.91 9.24
N GLY A 12 3.81 -4.70 8.71
CA GLY A 12 5.02 -3.90 8.77
C GLY A 12 5.42 -3.54 10.20
N ARG A 13 6.73 -3.37 10.41
CA ARG A 13 7.28 -3.00 11.72
C ARG A 13 7.28 -1.51 11.97
N VAL A 14 7.67 -0.75 10.96
CA VAL A 14 7.90 0.70 11.09
C VAL A 14 6.61 1.45 10.81
N GLY A 15 6.19 2.25 11.77
CA GLY A 15 5.01 3.09 11.65
C GLY A 15 3.68 2.36 11.66
N ALA A 16 3.68 1.05 11.52
CA ALA A 16 2.49 0.19 11.57
C ALA A 16 1.26 0.77 10.85
N THR A 17 1.46 1.60 9.82
CA THR A 17 0.36 2.32 9.15
C THR A 17 -0.64 1.34 8.55
N GLY A 18 -0.17 0.30 7.85
CA GLY A 18 -1.06 -0.72 7.28
C GLY A 18 -1.85 -1.45 8.36
N ARG A 19 -1.26 -1.71 9.50
CA ARG A 19 -1.95 -2.30 10.65
C ARG A 19 -3.02 -1.35 11.19
N THR A 20 -2.69 -0.09 11.36
CA THR A 20 -3.64 0.92 11.83
C THR A 20 -4.81 1.07 10.86
N VAL A 21 -4.53 1.11 9.55
CA VAL A 21 -5.57 1.13 8.52
C VAL A 21 -6.48 -0.08 8.66
N THR A 22 -5.91 -1.27 8.84
CA THR A 22 -6.67 -2.51 9.05
C THR A 22 -7.57 -2.40 10.28
N GLU A 23 -7.02 -1.97 11.41
CA GLU A 23 -7.78 -1.82 12.65
C GLU A 23 -8.96 -0.85 12.49
N LEU A 24 -8.72 0.31 11.88
CA LEU A 24 -9.74 1.33 11.71
C LEU A 24 -10.85 0.86 10.75
N LEU A 25 -10.50 0.18 9.67
CA LEU A 25 -11.48 -0.36 8.74
C LEU A 25 -12.34 -1.43 9.40
N LEU A 26 -11.74 -2.32 10.18
CA LEU A 26 -12.48 -3.35 10.91
C LEU A 26 -13.41 -2.74 11.96
N LYS A 27 -13.00 -1.68 12.64
CA LYS A 27 -13.86 -0.95 13.57
C LYS A 27 -15.07 -0.33 12.89
N GLN A 28 -14.96 -0.01 11.61
CA GLN A 28 -16.06 0.50 10.80
C GLN A 28 -16.89 -0.62 10.15
N ALA A 29 -16.71 -1.85 10.59
CA ALA A 29 -17.38 -3.03 10.06
C ALA A 29 -17.12 -3.27 8.56
N LYS A 30 -15.97 -2.87 8.07
CA LYS A 30 -15.54 -3.16 6.70
C LYS A 30 -14.84 -4.52 6.65
N ALA A 31 -15.04 -5.27 5.57
CA ALA A 31 -14.29 -6.48 5.32
C ALA A 31 -12.88 -6.11 4.87
N VAL A 32 -11.86 -6.68 5.50
CA VAL A 32 -10.46 -6.41 5.18
C VAL A 32 -9.74 -7.70 4.85
N ARG A 33 -9.01 -7.68 3.74
CA ARG A 33 -8.04 -8.72 3.39
C ARG A 33 -6.64 -8.12 3.56
N ALA A 34 -5.93 -8.62 4.57
CA ALA A 34 -4.56 -8.18 4.87
C ALA A 34 -3.57 -9.09 4.15
N MET A 35 -2.70 -8.52 3.34
CA MET A 35 -1.65 -9.26 2.67
C MET A 35 -0.36 -9.20 3.48
N VAL A 36 0.21 -10.37 3.74
CA VAL A 36 1.46 -10.54 4.48
C VAL A 36 2.47 -11.31 3.64
N ARG A 37 3.76 -11.13 3.94
CA ARG A 37 4.83 -11.86 3.24
C ARG A 37 4.92 -13.31 3.68
N LYS A 38 4.61 -13.60 4.93
CA LYS A 38 4.73 -14.95 5.50
C LYS A 38 3.77 -15.14 6.67
N GLU A 39 3.43 -16.39 6.92
CA GLU A 39 2.63 -16.78 8.08
C GLU A 39 3.51 -16.74 9.33
N ASP A 40 3.28 -15.76 10.17
CA ASP A 40 3.96 -15.62 11.45
C ASP A 40 2.99 -15.06 12.49
N GLU A 41 3.52 -14.68 13.67
CA GLU A 41 2.72 -14.14 14.76
C GLU A 41 1.94 -12.89 14.36
N ARG A 42 2.50 -12.07 13.47
CA ARG A 42 1.85 -10.84 13.00
C ARG A 42 0.63 -11.15 12.13
N ALA A 43 0.73 -12.21 11.32
CA ALA A 43 -0.41 -12.70 10.54
C ALA A 43 -1.54 -13.18 11.48
N GLN A 44 -1.19 -13.89 12.54
CA GLN A 44 -2.19 -14.35 13.51
C GLN A 44 -2.86 -13.18 14.23
N LEU A 45 -2.11 -12.15 14.61
CA LEU A 45 -2.68 -10.95 15.20
C LEU A 45 -3.71 -10.29 14.29
N LEU A 46 -3.45 -10.24 12.98
CA LEU A 46 -4.40 -9.68 12.01
C LEU A 46 -5.68 -10.52 11.93
N ARG A 47 -5.56 -11.85 11.98
CA ARG A 47 -6.74 -12.74 12.04
C ARG A 47 -7.53 -12.53 13.32
N ASP A 48 -6.85 -12.41 14.44
CA ASP A 48 -7.49 -12.20 15.74
C ASP A 48 -8.27 -10.88 15.77
N MET A 49 -7.86 -9.89 14.99
CA MET A 49 -8.60 -8.64 14.82
C MET A 49 -9.81 -8.77 13.91
N GLY A 50 -9.94 -9.85 13.15
CA GLY A 50 -11.05 -10.10 12.26
C GLY A 50 -10.73 -9.95 10.77
N ALA A 51 -9.47 -9.74 10.39
CA ALA A 51 -9.08 -9.66 8.98
C ALA A 51 -8.96 -11.06 8.37
N GLU A 52 -9.31 -11.16 7.08
CA GLU A 52 -8.85 -12.27 6.24
C GLU A 52 -7.36 -12.04 5.97
N VAL A 53 -6.53 -13.05 6.10
CA VAL A 53 -5.09 -12.93 5.84
C VAL A 53 -4.72 -13.77 4.64
N VAL A 54 -4.01 -13.17 3.69
CA VAL A 54 -3.44 -13.85 2.53
C VAL A 54 -1.94 -13.64 2.50
N VAL A 55 -1.22 -14.69 2.11
CA VAL A 55 0.22 -14.60 1.88
C VAL A 55 0.45 -14.19 0.43
N GLY A 56 1.27 -13.15 0.22
CA GLY A 56 1.55 -12.67 -1.11
C GLY A 56 2.91 -11.98 -1.19
N ASN A 57 3.40 -11.90 -2.42
CA ASN A 57 4.64 -11.22 -2.75
C ASN A 57 4.38 -10.13 -3.79
N LEU A 58 4.66 -8.88 -3.43
CA LEU A 58 4.45 -7.72 -4.29
C LEU A 58 5.30 -7.78 -5.59
N LEU A 59 6.36 -8.57 -5.60
CA LEU A 59 7.23 -8.73 -6.77
C LEU A 59 6.82 -9.87 -7.70
N ASP A 60 5.76 -10.60 -7.34
CA ASP A 60 5.26 -11.73 -8.11
C ASP A 60 3.84 -11.42 -8.59
N LEU A 61 3.71 -11.28 -9.92
CA LEU A 61 2.42 -10.94 -10.54
C LEU A 61 1.33 -11.98 -10.23
N ASP A 62 1.66 -13.25 -10.27
CA ASP A 62 0.70 -14.32 -10.00
C ASP A 62 0.23 -14.31 -8.55
N SER A 63 1.15 -14.08 -7.62
CA SER A 63 0.82 -13.90 -6.21
C SER A 63 -0.12 -12.72 -6.00
N MET A 64 0.16 -11.60 -6.65
CA MET A 64 -0.68 -10.41 -6.57
C MET A 64 -2.05 -10.63 -7.22
N HIS A 65 -2.08 -11.36 -8.33
CA HIS A 65 -3.33 -11.70 -9.00
C HIS A 65 -4.27 -12.47 -8.06
N ARG A 66 -3.73 -13.45 -7.33
CA ARG A 66 -4.53 -14.21 -6.35
C ARG A 66 -4.95 -13.35 -5.16
N ALA A 67 -4.06 -12.49 -4.68
CA ALA A 67 -4.34 -11.66 -3.50
C ALA A 67 -5.44 -10.63 -3.76
N ILE A 68 -5.44 -10.00 -4.94
CA ILE A 68 -6.37 -8.91 -5.26
C ILE A 68 -7.73 -9.40 -5.76
N ALA A 69 -7.82 -10.67 -6.16
CA ALA A 69 -9.05 -11.21 -6.74
C ALA A 69 -10.26 -10.99 -5.83
N GLY A 70 -11.30 -10.38 -6.38
CA GLY A 70 -12.52 -10.07 -5.64
C GLY A 70 -12.49 -8.77 -4.83
N CYS A 71 -11.39 -8.03 -4.86
CA CYS A 71 -11.29 -6.73 -4.19
C CYS A 71 -11.55 -5.59 -5.18
N GLU A 72 -12.38 -4.65 -4.79
CA GLU A 72 -12.66 -3.42 -5.57
C GLU A 72 -11.89 -2.21 -5.05
N THR A 73 -11.41 -2.30 -3.83
CA THR A 73 -10.68 -1.23 -3.15
C THR A 73 -9.39 -1.78 -2.58
N MET A 74 -8.31 -1.03 -2.72
CA MET A 74 -7.07 -1.42 -2.07
C MET A 74 -6.29 -0.24 -1.53
N TYR A 75 -5.56 -0.51 -0.46
CA TYR A 75 -4.56 0.35 0.13
C TYR A 75 -3.19 -0.26 -0.15
N PHE A 76 -2.32 0.51 -0.77
CA PHE A 76 -0.94 0.11 -1.06
C PHE A 76 0.03 0.90 -0.21
N GLY A 77 0.75 0.18 0.66
CA GLY A 77 1.87 0.69 1.43
C GLY A 77 2.93 -0.37 1.57
N MET A 78 4.19 0.01 1.45
CA MET A 78 5.33 -0.84 1.75
C MET A 78 6.52 0.02 2.15
N SER A 79 7.47 -0.60 2.85
CA SER A 79 8.74 0.06 3.15
C SER A 79 9.53 0.31 1.86
N VAL A 80 10.14 1.49 1.76
CA VAL A 80 10.92 1.84 0.57
C VAL A 80 12.20 1.04 0.53
N SER A 81 12.41 0.38 -0.59
CA SER A 81 13.61 -0.40 -0.89
C SER A 81 13.88 -0.29 -2.38
N GLU A 82 14.94 -0.94 -2.85
CA GLU A 82 15.25 -1.01 -4.28
C GLU A 82 14.10 -1.61 -5.11
N ASP A 83 13.29 -2.47 -4.49
CA ASP A 83 12.18 -3.15 -5.13
C ASP A 83 10.89 -2.32 -5.19
N TYR A 84 10.88 -1.15 -4.57
CA TYR A 84 9.64 -0.36 -4.39
C TYR A 84 8.98 -0.01 -5.73
N LEU A 85 9.76 0.42 -6.70
CA LEU A 85 9.21 0.80 -8.00
C LEU A 85 8.66 -0.42 -8.76
N ALA A 86 9.39 -1.53 -8.76
CA ALA A 86 8.94 -2.77 -9.38
C ALA A 86 7.65 -3.29 -8.73
N ALA A 87 7.58 -3.25 -7.41
CA ALA A 87 6.38 -3.62 -6.68
C ALA A 87 5.19 -2.73 -7.05
N THR A 88 5.41 -1.43 -7.16
CA THR A 88 4.37 -0.46 -7.56
C THR A 88 3.83 -0.77 -8.96
N VAL A 89 4.72 -1.05 -9.90
CA VAL A 89 4.31 -1.42 -11.28
C VAL A 89 3.48 -2.70 -11.27
N ASN A 90 3.92 -3.72 -10.54
CA ASN A 90 3.20 -4.99 -10.44
C ASN A 90 1.81 -4.79 -9.85
N VAL A 91 1.73 -4.07 -8.74
CA VAL A 91 0.46 -3.80 -8.05
C VAL A 91 -0.48 -3.01 -8.96
N GLY A 92 0.03 -1.98 -9.62
CA GLY A 92 -0.76 -1.16 -10.54
C GLY A 92 -1.30 -1.98 -11.73
N ALA A 93 -0.46 -2.82 -12.31
CA ALA A 93 -0.85 -3.68 -13.42
C ALA A 93 -1.96 -4.66 -13.02
N VAL A 94 -1.81 -5.33 -11.87
CA VAL A 94 -2.78 -6.31 -11.38
C VAL A 94 -4.07 -5.61 -10.94
N ALA A 95 -3.98 -4.48 -10.25
CA ALA A 95 -5.15 -3.71 -9.86
C ALA A 95 -5.97 -3.27 -11.07
N LYS A 96 -5.30 -2.83 -12.12
CA LYS A 96 -5.96 -2.45 -13.37
C LYS A 96 -6.63 -3.64 -14.04
N HIS A 97 -5.96 -4.78 -14.08
CA HIS A 97 -6.53 -6.01 -14.65
C HIS A 97 -7.83 -6.41 -13.95
N HIS A 98 -7.89 -6.27 -12.63
CA HIS A 98 -9.08 -6.59 -11.83
C HIS A 98 -10.12 -5.47 -11.78
N GLY A 99 -9.85 -4.32 -12.38
CA GLY A 99 -10.79 -3.20 -12.39
C GLY A 99 -11.01 -2.58 -11.02
N VAL A 100 -9.95 -2.47 -10.22
CA VAL A 100 -10.02 -1.82 -8.89
C VAL A 100 -10.58 -0.42 -9.04
N GLN A 101 -11.58 -0.09 -8.22
CA GLN A 101 -12.37 1.14 -8.32
C GLN A 101 -11.86 2.25 -7.39
N ALA A 102 -11.07 1.90 -6.40
CA ALA A 102 -10.44 2.86 -5.50
C ALA A 102 -9.08 2.32 -5.06
N PHE A 103 -8.05 3.11 -5.29
CA PHE A 103 -6.67 2.75 -4.99
C PHE A 103 -6.04 3.86 -4.15
N VAL A 104 -5.70 3.56 -2.91
CA VAL A 104 -5.05 4.50 -2.00
C VAL A 104 -3.57 4.17 -1.93
N ASN A 105 -2.74 5.10 -2.36
CA ASN A 105 -1.29 4.96 -2.32
C ASN A 105 -0.70 5.75 -1.15
N MET A 106 0.01 5.07 -0.27
CA MET A 106 0.76 5.73 0.80
C MET A 106 2.08 6.26 0.23
N SER A 107 2.18 7.57 0.11
CA SER A 107 3.32 8.26 -0.45
C SER A 107 4.04 9.10 0.62
N GLN A 108 4.67 10.19 0.22
CA GLN A 108 5.40 11.09 1.11
C GLN A 108 5.12 12.55 0.79
N MET A 109 5.07 13.39 1.81
CA MET A 109 4.79 14.82 1.65
C MET A 109 5.85 15.58 0.86
N THR A 110 7.10 15.19 1.01
CA THR A 110 8.23 15.83 0.31
C THR A 110 8.05 15.85 -1.21
N LEU A 111 7.27 14.92 -1.75
CA LEU A 111 7.02 14.83 -3.19
C LEU A 111 6.25 16.04 -3.73
N SER A 112 5.52 16.75 -2.88
CA SER A 112 4.81 17.97 -3.30
C SER A 112 5.75 19.06 -3.82
N GLN A 113 7.02 18.99 -3.46
CA GLN A 113 8.06 19.92 -3.85
C GLN A 113 8.94 19.39 -4.99
N MET A 114 8.65 18.21 -5.50
CA MET A 114 9.46 17.57 -6.54
C MET A 114 8.82 17.72 -7.91
N SER A 115 9.68 17.81 -8.92
CA SER A 115 9.29 17.82 -10.33
C SER A 115 10.40 17.13 -11.14
N ILE A 116 10.22 17.10 -12.46
CA ILE A 116 11.27 16.57 -13.35
C ILE A 116 12.59 17.32 -13.16
N THR A 117 12.52 18.63 -12.92
CA THR A 117 13.70 19.49 -12.78
C THR A 117 14.13 19.75 -11.35
N GLU A 118 13.25 19.49 -10.40
CA GLU A 118 13.53 19.70 -8.97
C GLU A 118 13.39 18.38 -8.23
N THR A 119 14.51 17.74 -7.97
CA THR A 119 14.55 16.48 -7.25
C THR A 119 15.32 16.65 -5.95
N THR A 120 15.06 15.76 -4.99
CA THR A 120 15.82 15.71 -3.75
C THR A 120 17.00 14.75 -3.92
N PRO A 121 18.07 14.88 -3.13
CA PRO A 121 19.19 13.94 -3.18
C PRO A 121 18.83 12.56 -2.63
N SER A 122 17.69 12.40 -1.96
CA SER A 122 17.28 11.13 -1.37
C SER A 122 16.82 10.14 -2.46
N PRO A 123 17.48 8.97 -2.60
CA PRO A 123 17.02 7.94 -3.53
C PRO A 123 15.61 7.43 -3.20
N GLN A 124 15.24 7.40 -1.91
CA GLN A 124 13.92 6.97 -1.47
C GLN A 124 12.83 7.92 -1.94
N HIS A 125 13.05 9.21 -1.86
CA HIS A 125 12.10 10.20 -2.36
C HIS A 125 11.93 10.10 -3.87
N LYS A 126 13.02 9.86 -4.60
CA LYS A 126 12.95 9.64 -6.06
C LYS A 126 12.11 8.42 -6.42
N LEU A 127 12.26 7.32 -5.69
CA LEU A 127 11.45 6.12 -5.92
C LEU A 127 9.97 6.39 -5.66
N HIS A 128 9.64 7.08 -4.57
CA HIS A 128 8.25 7.47 -4.30
C HIS A 128 7.68 8.36 -5.39
N TRP A 129 8.45 9.33 -5.86
CA TRP A 129 8.01 10.24 -6.92
C TRP A 129 7.72 9.48 -8.22
N LEU A 130 8.65 8.61 -8.63
CA LEU A 130 8.48 7.78 -9.83
C LEU A 130 7.27 6.84 -9.68
N ALA A 131 7.09 6.26 -8.51
CA ALA A 131 5.95 5.40 -8.23
C ALA A 131 4.62 6.14 -8.38
N GLU A 132 4.53 7.39 -7.89
CA GLU A 132 3.34 8.20 -8.11
C GLU A 132 3.08 8.46 -9.59
N GLN A 133 4.13 8.72 -10.39
CA GLN A 133 3.97 8.91 -11.82
C GLN A 133 3.42 7.66 -12.50
N VAL A 134 3.97 6.48 -12.17
CA VAL A 134 3.50 5.20 -12.70
C VAL A 134 2.02 4.99 -12.40
N LEU A 135 1.60 5.23 -11.16
CA LEU A 135 0.21 5.08 -10.76
C LEU A 135 -0.70 6.10 -11.46
N ASN A 136 -0.22 7.33 -11.64
CA ASN A 136 -0.97 8.35 -12.38
C ASN A 136 -1.16 7.95 -13.85
N TRP A 137 -0.16 7.33 -14.46
CA TRP A 137 -0.24 6.88 -15.86
C TRP A 137 -1.10 5.63 -16.04
N SER A 138 -1.33 4.88 -14.97
CA SER A 138 -2.03 3.59 -15.04
C SER A 138 -3.50 3.70 -15.46
N GLY A 139 -4.10 4.86 -15.27
CA GLY A 139 -5.54 5.04 -15.46
C GLY A 139 -6.38 4.55 -14.29
N LEU A 140 -5.77 4.07 -13.21
CA LEU A 140 -6.47 3.71 -11.99
C LEU A 140 -6.99 4.94 -11.26
N PRO A 141 -8.13 4.84 -10.55
CA PRO A 141 -8.61 5.91 -9.68
C PRO A 141 -7.77 5.96 -8.40
N VAL A 142 -6.60 6.59 -8.48
CA VAL A 142 -5.60 6.63 -7.41
C VAL A 142 -5.75 7.89 -6.58
N VAL A 143 -5.68 7.73 -5.25
CA VAL A 143 -5.50 8.83 -4.29
C VAL A 143 -4.13 8.64 -3.64
N HIS A 144 -3.27 9.63 -3.77
CA HIS A 144 -1.98 9.63 -3.08
C HIS A 144 -2.14 10.30 -1.71
N VAL A 145 -1.81 9.57 -0.66
CA VAL A 145 -1.76 10.12 0.70
C VAL A 145 -0.31 10.46 0.99
N ARG A 146 -0.04 11.73 1.24
CA ARG A 146 1.31 12.25 1.53
C ARG A 146 1.38 12.69 2.98
N PRO A 147 1.65 11.78 3.91
CA PRO A 147 1.63 12.13 5.33
C PRO A 147 2.76 13.09 5.65
N GLN A 148 2.46 14.04 6.53
CA GLN A 148 3.46 14.92 7.06
C GLN A 148 4.31 14.17 8.09
N CYS A 149 5.63 14.14 7.87
CA CYS A 149 6.53 13.70 8.92
C CYS A 149 6.54 14.76 10.01
N TYR A 150 5.84 14.50 11.10
CA TYR A 150 6.09 15.27 12.31
C TYR A 150 7.47 14.84 12.82
N SER A 151 8.50 15.66 12.58
CA SER A 151 9.63 15.60 13.47
C SER A 151 9.03 15.75 14.87
N LYS A 152 9.45 14.95 15.82
CA LYS A 152 9.23 15.27 17.23
C LYS A 152 9.97 16.59 17.46
N ALA A 153 9.37 17.68 17.00
CA ALA A 153 9.82 18.96 17.45
C ALA A 153 9.70 18.91 18.95
N SER A 154 10.83 18.96 19.56
CA SER A 154 10.94 19.29 20.94
C SER A 154 9.96 20.41 21.23
N SER A 155 8.84 20.07 21.75
CA SER A 155 8.08 21.05 22.48
C SER A 155 8.77 21.28 23.81
#